data_8b781c040d726958080e2238bb297b47
#
_entry.id   8b781c040d726958080e2238bb297b47
#
_cell.length_a   1.000
_cell.length_b   1.000
_cell.length_c   1.000
_cell.angle_alpha   90.00
_cell.angle_beta   90.00
_cell.angle_gamma   90.00
#
_symmetry.space_group_name_H-M   'P 1'
#
loop_
_entity.id
_entity.type
_entity.pdbx_description
1 polymer ?
#
loop_
_entity_poly.entity_id
_entity_poly.type
_entity_poly.pdbx_seq_one_letter_code
_entity_poly.pdbx_strand_id
1 'polypeptide(L)'
;MGNLSAASGRKYNHIMGVLLASSCVAIAASILASSIALAGALEVSPINIEVPAATQATTESLTNMGKTPINAQVRAYKWVTTDGQDKLEPTTDVVASPPALKIPPGGKATIRIVRLSKAPIAGEETYRLLIDDIPPPPTAGADSVSFAVRHNIPVFFQAGGIHSKLAWTATVSNGVLELHAKNEGELHARLAQLAVTVNGTTTNYNNGLAGYVLGGSAASWKMKLKGLGAGNSIKITASSNDGPVDTTVQVQ
;
A
#
# COMPACT_ATOMS: atom_id res chain seq x y z
N MET A 1 -50.40 42.80 55.74
CA MET A 1 -50.40 41.36 55.34
C MET A 1 -49.39 41.15 54.23
N GLY A 2 -48.46 40.46 54.53
CA GLY A 2 -47.10 40.42 54.16
C GLY A 2 -46.77 39.74 52.80
N ASN A 3 -45.75 40.29 52.18
CA ASN A 3 -45.01 39.73 51.04
C ASN A 3 -44.10 38.56 51.46
N LEU A 4 -44.36 37.39 50.93
CA LEU A 4 -43.45 36.27 50.97
C LEU A 4 -43.58 35.48 49.68
N SER A 5 -42.84 35.83 48.66
CA SER A 5 -42.50 34.92 47.56
C SER A 5 -41.57 35.59 46.53
N ALA A 6 -40.28 35.69 46.82
CA ALA A 6 -39.30 36.06 45.79
C ALA A 6 -37.88 35.51 46.03
N ALA A 7 -37.67 34.54 46.97
CA ALA A 7 -36.31 34.09 47.34
C ALA A 7 -35.92 32.67 46.85
N SER A 8 -36.85 31.91 46.24
CA SER A 8 -36.59 30.50 45.83
C SER A 8 -36.04 30.31 44.44
N GLY A 9 -36.32 31.23 43.50
CA GLY A 9 -35.93 31.02 42.07
C GLY A 9 -34.43 31.25 41.76
N ARG A 10 -33.75 32.06 42.56
CA ARG A 10 -32.34 32.46 42.26
C ARG A 10 -31.28 31.40 42.58
N LYS A 11 -31.58 30.53 43.54
CA LYS A 11 -30.65 29.47 43.94
C LYS A 11 -30.65 28.29 42.97
N TYR A 12 -31.76 27.97 42.34
CA TYR A 12 -31.87 26.88 41.35
C TYR A 12 -31.09 27.16 40.06
N ASN A 13 -31.09 28.39 39.58
CA ASN A 13 -30.38 28.75 38.34
C ASN A 13 -28.86 28.73 38.48
N HIS A 14 -28.31 29.01 39.69
CA HIS A 14 -26.86 28.91 39.94
C HIS A 14 -26.36 27.47 40.00
N ILE A 15 -27.12 26.56 40.60
CA ILE A 15 -26.73 25.14 40.72
C ILE A 15 -26.79 24.47 39.36
N MET A 16 -27.79 24.76 38.51
CA MET A 16 -27.93 24.20 37.19
C MET A 16 -26.87 24.73 36.21
N GLY A 17 -26.43 25.98 36.37
CA GLY A 17 -25.33 26.57 35.56
C GLY A 17 -23.96 25.94 35.90
N VAL A 18 -23.69 25.64 37.16
CA VAL A 18 -22.44 25.02 37.61
C VAL A 18 -22.38 23.56 37.14
N LEU A 19 -23.48 22.80 37.18
CA LEU A 19 -23.56 21.43 36.73
C LEU A 19 -23.36 21.29 35.22
N LEU A 20 -23.94 22.21 34.43
CA LEU A 20 -23.75 22.24 32.97
C LEU A 20 -22.33 22.63 32.57
N ALA A 21 -21.72 23.61 33.26
CA ALA A 21 -20.33 23.99 33.01
C ALA A 21 -19.33 22.86 33.36
N SER A 22 -19.55 22.09 34.46
CA SER A 22 -18.72 20.96 34.82
C SER A 22 -18.82 19.80 33.82
N SER A 23 -20.01 19.55 33.27
CA SER A 23 -20.19 18.50 32.23
C SER A 23 -19.49 18.84 30.91
N CYS A 24 -19.50 20.11 30.48
CA CYS A 24 -18.79 20.53 29.27
C CYS A 24 -17.26 20.42 29.41
N VAL A 25 -16.70 20.71 30.59
CA VAL A 25 -15.26 20.58 30.84
C VAL A 25 -14.84 19.11 30.85
N ALA A 26 -15.65 18.21 31.40
CA ALA A 26 -15.37 16.77 31.42
C ALA A 26 -15.40 16.16 30.01
N ILE A 27 -16.32 16.59 29.13
CA ILE A 27 -16.40 16.15 27.73
C ILE A 27 -15.22 16.70 26.91
N ALA A 28 -14.83 17.95 27.11
CA ALA A 28 -13.67 18.55 26.45
C ALA A 28 -12.35 17.88 26.85
N ALA A 29 -12.20 17.47 28.12
CA ALA A 29 -11.02 16.73 28.60
C ALA A 29 -10.92 15.30 28.01
N SER A 30 -12.05 14.65 27.71
CA SER A 30 -12.09 13.31 27.09
C SER A 30 -11.65 13.30 25.62
N ILE A 31 -11.85 14.40 24.89
CA ILE A 31 -11.45 14.52 23.48
C ILE A 31 -9.92 14.71 23.33
N LEU A 32 -9.27 15.31 24.33
CA LEU A 32 -7.82 15.52 24.33
C LEU A 32 -6.99 14.25 24.64
N ALA A 33 -7.63 13.17 25.08
CA ALA A 33 -6.99 11.89 25.39
C ALA A 33 -6.96 10.90 24.20
N SER A 34 -7.29 11.35 22.99
CA SER A 34 -7.15 10.52 21.77
C SER A 34 -5.67 10.24 21.53
N SER A 35 -5.18 9.12 22.04
CA SER A 35 -3.85 8.59 21.71
C SER A 35 -3.80 8.35 20.22
N ILE A 36 -2.96 9.08 19.49
CA ILE A 36 -2.64 8.77 18.09
C ILE A 36 -1.94 7.42 18.12
N ALA A 37 -2.65 6.37 17.73
CA ALA A 37 -2.05 5.08 17.49
C ALA A 37 -1.15 5.22 16.25
N LEU A 38 0.16 5.36 16.44
CA LEU A 38 1.15 5.23 15.36
C LEU A 38 1.23 3.75 14.97
N ALA A 39 0.46 3.38 13.97
CA ALA A 39 0.61 2.08 13.32
C ALA A 39 1.83 2.16 12.38
N GLY A 40 2.87 1.38 12.69
CA GLY A 40 4.09 1.26 11.88
C GLY A 40 5.14 2.32 12.22
N ALA A 41 6.07 1.95 13.09
CA ALA A 41 7.19 2.82 13.46
C ALA A 41 8.36 2.77 12.47
N LEU A 42 8.39 1.78 11.58
CA LEU A 42 9.45 1.61 10.57
C LEU A 42 9.06 2.32 9.27
N GLU A 43 9.81 3.35 8.93
CA GLU A 43 9.75 4.00 7.61
C GLU A 43 10.77 3.34 6.69
N VAL A 44 10.35 3.04 5.46
CA VAL A 44 11.15 2.38 4.42
C VAL A 44 11.16 3.26 3.18
N SER A 45 12.32 3.54 2.62
CA SER A 45 12.47 4.42 1.45
C SER A 45 13.68 4.04 0.59
N PRO A 46 13.48 3.94 -0.74
CA PRO A 46 12.26 4.15 -1.54
C PRO A 46 11.28 2.98 -1.46
N ILE A 47 9.99 3.21 -1.77
CA ILE A 47 8.96 2.16 -1.79
C ILE A 47 8.87 1.40 -3.13
N ASN A 48 9.72 1.73 -4.07
CA ASN A 48 9.89 1.09 -5.38
C ASN A 48 11.36 1.26 -5.79
N ILE A 49 12.01 0.19 -6.16
CA ILE A 49 13.45 0.18 -6.49
C ILE A 49 13.61 -0.26 -7.94
N GLU A 50 14.09 0.64 -8.78
CA GLU A 50 14.41 0.39 -10.18
C GLU A 50 15.91 0.57 -10.38
N VAL A 51 16.60 -0.47 -10.85
CA VAL A 51 18.05 -0.52 -10.97
C VAL A 51 18.41 -0.74 -12.44
N PRO A 52 19.08 0.23 -13.10
CA PRO A 52 19.54 0.05 -14.47
C PRO A 52 20.54 -1.11 -14.59
N ALA A 53 20.56 -1.80 -15.73
CA ALA A 53 21.41 -2.97 -16.01
C ALA A 53 22.90 -2.75 -15.77
N ALA A 54 23.39 -1.53 -15.94
CA ALA A 54 24.79 -1.18 -15.66
C ALA A 54 25.15 -1.18 -14.16
N THR A 55 24.14 -1.21 -13.28
CA THR A 55 24.26 -1.13 -11.83
C THR A 55 23.90 -2.48 -11.21
N GLN A 56 24.85 -3.08 -10.46
CA GLN A 56 24.62 -4.39 -9.81
C GLN A 56 24.18 -4.27 -8.34
N ALA A 57 24.15 -3.08 -7.77
CA ALA A 57 23.81 -2.89 -6.38
C ALA A 57 23.06 -1.56 -6.17
N THR A 58 22.15 -1.59 -5.21
CA THR A 58 21.42 -0.42 -4.72
C THR A 58 21.27 -0.48 -3.22
N THR A 59 20.61 0.52 -2.63
CA THR A 59 20.40 0.59 -1.19
C THR A 59 18.96 0.93 -0.86
N GLU A 60 18.51 0.43 0.29
CA GLU A 60 17.23 0.73 0.94
C GLU A 60 17.49 1.36 2.29
N SER A 61 16.79 2.45 2.62
CA SER A 61 16.93 3.15 3.89
C SER A 61 15.77 2.79 4.82
N LEU A 62 16.10 2.41 6.04
CA LEU A 62 15.16 2.13 7.12
C LEU A 62 15.31 3.19 8.21
N THR A 63 14.22 3.82 8.62
CA THR A 63 14.22 4.80 9.72
C THR A 63 13.21 4.37 10.79
N ASN A 64 13.67 4.28 12.03
CA ASN A 64 12.78 4.02 13.16
C ASN A 64 12.18 5.34 13.66
N MET A 65 10.93 5.62 13.29
CA MET A 65 10.16 6.79 13.73
C MET A 65 9.54 6.62 15.13
N GLY A 66 9.66 5.42 15.71
CA GLY A 66 9.09 5.07 17.01
C GLY A 66 9.97 5.45 18.20
N LYS A 67 9.47 5.14 19.39
CA LYS A 67 10.15 5.40 20.67
C LYS A 67 10.84 4.17 21.25
N THR A 68 10.71 3.01 20.61
CA THR A 68 11.30 1.73 21.03
C THR A 68 12.21 1.20 19.92
N PRO A 69 13.25 0.41 20.24
CA PRO A 69 14.07 -0.24 19.23
C PRO A 69 13.25 -1.20 18.36
N ILE A 70 13.54 -1.22 17.06
CA ILE A 70 12.95 -2.15 16.09
C ILE A 70 13.98 -3.22 15.73
N ASN A 71 13.55 -4.50 15.74
CA ASN A 71 14.33 -5.60 15.17
C ASN A 71 13.79 -5.90 13.77
N ALA A 72 14.57 -5.60 12.75
CA ALA A 72 14.18 -5.83 11.37
C ALA A 72 14.85 -7.08 10.81
N GLN A 73 14.09 -7.90 10.08
CA GLN A 73 14.60 -9.00 9.25
C GLN A 73 14.35 -8.69 7.79
N VAL A 74 15.38 -8.86 6.95
CA VAL A 74 15.33 -8.52 5.52
C VAL A 74 15.63 -9.76 4.68
N ARG A 75 14.77 -10.00 3.68
CA ARG A 75 14.89 -11.15 2.77
C ARG A 75 14.51 -10.74 1.36
N ALA A 76 15.29 -11.19 0.37
CA ALA A 76 14.98 -11.04 -1.04
C ALA A 76 14.34 -12.30 -1.60
N TYR A 77 13.35 -12.14 -2.48
CA TYR A 77 12.69 -13.22 -3.19
C TYR A 77 12.58 -12.87 -4.67
N LYS A 78 12.64 -13.89 -5.53
CA LYS A 78 12.23 -13.77 -6.93
C LYS A 78 10.72 -13.55 -6.97
N TRP A 79 10.28 -12.57 -7.74
CA TRP A 79 8.86 -12.32 -7.95
C TRP A 79 8.47 -12.80 -9.34
N VAL A 80 7.53 -13.72 -9.42
CA VAL A 80 6.99 -14.27 -10.66
C VAL A 80 5.47 -14.21 -10.63
N THR A 81 4.86 -14.18 -11.80
CA THR A 81 3.40 -14.31 -11.94
C THR A 81 3.11 -15.61 -12.68
N THR A 82 2.33 -16.49 -12.07
CA THR A 82 1.88 -17.77 -12.66
C THR A 82 0.36 -17.82 -12.59
N ASP A 83 -0.30 -18.07 -13.71
CA ASP A 83 -1.76 -18.12 -13.80
C ASP A 83 -2.44 -16.83 -13.26
N GLY A 84 -1.84 -15.67 -13.52
CA GLY A 84 -2.34 -14.37 -13.07
C GLY A 84 -2.17 -14.12 -11.57
N GLN A 85 -1.44 -14.97 -10.85
CA GLN A 85 -1.16 -14.83 -9.41
C GLN A 85 0.32 -14.59 -9.16
N ASP A 86 0.60 -13.61 -8.31
CA ASP A 86 1.95 -13.31 -7.85
C ASP A 86 2.46 -14.39 -6.90
N LYS A 87 3.69 -14.85 -7.14
CA LYS A 87 4.41 -15.79 -6.28
C LYS A 87 5.78 -15.25 -5.92
N LEU A 88 6.21 -15.55 -4.70
CA LEU A 88 7.55 -15.25 -4.20
C LEU A 88 8.33 -16.55 -4.04
N GLU A 89 9.40 -16.67 -4.81
CA GLU A 89 10.26 -17.85 -4.83
C GLU A 89 11.59 -17.53 -4.15
N PRO A 90 12.14 -18.43 -3.33
CA PRO A 90 13.51 -18.27 -2.82
C PRO A 90 14.50 -18.03 -3.95
N THR A 91 15.45 -17.12 -3.74
CA THR A 91 16.46 -16.81 -4.75
C THR A 91 17.83 -16.62 -4.12
N THR A 92 18.87 -16.92 -4.91
CA THR A 92 20.27 -16.59 -4.65
C THR A 92 20.81 -15.53 -5.61
N ASP A 93 20.01 -15.11 -6.59
CA ASP A 93 20.42 -14.13 -7.62
C ASP A 93 20.59 -12.73 -7.06
N VAL A 94 19.78 -12.40 -6.04
CA VAL A 94 19.81 -11.12 -5.33
C VAL A 94 19.88 -11.36 -3.83
N VAL A 95 20.78 -10.65 -3.15
CA VAL A 95 20.94 -10.69 -1.70
C VAL A 95 20.76 -9.31 -1.10
N ALA A 96 20.19 -9.27 0.11
CA ALA A 96 20.06 -8.08 0.93
C ALA A 96 20.94 -8.19 2.18
N SER A 97 21.69 -7.17 2.52
CA SER A 97 22.63 -7.18 3.65
C SER A 97 22.60 -5.85 4.42
N PRO A 98 22.57 -5.90 5.77
CA PRO A 98 22.51 -7.08 6.63
C PRO A 98 21.13 -7.76 6.60
N PRO A 99 21.02 -9.09 6.78
CA PRO A 99 19.74 -9.82 6.77
C PRO A 99 18.92 -9.62 8.05
N ALA A 100 19.54 -9.15 9.12
CA ALA A 100 18.89 -8.80 10.38
C ALA A 100 19.64 -7.66 11.05
N LEU A 101 18.90 -6.73 11.66
CA LEU A 101 19.47 -5.56 12.30
C LEU A 101 18.53 -5.01 13.38
N LYS A 102 19.12 -4.29 14.33
CA LYS A 102 18.38 -3.56 15.36
C LYS A 102 18.54 -2.06 15.13
N ILE A 103 17.43 -1.34 15.04
CA ILE A 103 17.39 0.10 14.78
C ILE A 103 16.93 0.80 16.05
N PRO A 104 17.77 1.63 16.70
CA PRO A 104 17.36 2.36 17.91
C PRO A 104 16.29 3.40 17.58
N PRO A 105 15.57 3.94 18.59
CA PRO A 105 14.61 5.02 18.39
C PRO A 105 15.24 6.21 17.67
N GLY A 106 14.57 6.72 16.63
CA GLY A 106 15.08 7.80 15.77
C GLY A 106 16.30 7.42 14.92
N GLY A 107 16.77 6.17 15.00
CA GLY A 107 17.93 5.69 14.26
C GLY A 107 17.60 5.36 12.82
N LYS A 108 18.66 5.37 11.99
CA LYS A 108 18.62 4.99 10.57
C LYS A 108 19.54 3.81 10.32
N ALA A 109 19.16 2.98 9.33
CA ALA A 109 19.97 1.87 8.85
C ALA A 109 19.86 1.78 7.32
N THR A 110 20.88 1.23 6.68
CA THR A 110 20.91 1.03 5.24
C THR A 110 21.06 -0.44 4.93
N ILE A 111 20.17 -0.96 4.09
CA ILE A 111 20.24 -2.30 3.51
C ILE A 111 20.85 -2.17 2.12
N ARG A 112 21.93 -2.88 1.87
CA ARG A 112 22.51 -3.03 0.54
C ARG A 112 21.86 -4.22 -0.17
N ILE A 113 21.37 -3.99 -1.37
CA ILE A 113 20.77 -5.00 -2.25
C ILE A 113 21.74 -5.21 -3.40
N VAL A 114 22.18 -6.45 -3.62
CA VAL A 114 23.20 -6.79 -4.60
C VAL A 114 22.70 -7.92 -5.49
N ARG A 115 22.73 -7.70 -6.80
CA ARG A 115 22.57 -8.75 -7.82
C ARG A 115 23.89 -9.50 -7.96
N LEU A 116 23.88 -10.80 -7.70
CA LEU A 116 25.07 -11.66 -7.73
C LEU A 116 25.38 -12.21 -9.13
N SER A 117 24.36 -12.36 -9.98
CA SER A 117 24.55 -12.81 -11.35
C SER A 117 25.40 -11.81 -12.14
N LYS A 118 26.39 -12.32 -12.88
CA LYS A 118 27.23 -11.55 -13.82
C LYS A 118 26.69 -11.57 -15.25
N ALA A 119 25.66 -12.38 -15.52
CA ALA A 119 25.04 -12.45 -16.83
C ALA A 119 24.39 -11.09 -17.19
N PRO A 120 24.43 -10.67 -18.45
CA PRO A 120 23.67 -9.50 -18.89
C PRO A 120 22.17 -9.66 -18.55
N ILE A 121 21.53 -8.56 -18.18
CA ILE A 121 20.09 -8.55 -17.96
C ILE A 121 19.42 -8.51 -19.34
N ALA A 122 18.64 -9.54 -19.64
CA ALA A 122 17.78 -9.59 -20.82
C ALA A 122 16.36 -9.20 -20.36
N GLY A 123 15.88 -8.02 -20.79
CA GLY A 123 14.60 -7.52 -20.34
C GLY A 123 14.63 -7.03 -18.90
N GLU A 124 13.79 -7.59 -18.03
CA GLU A 124 13.65 -7.20 -16.63
C GLU A 124 13.72 -8.42 -15.71
N GLU A 125 14.46 -8.28 -14.60
CA GLU A 125 14.46 -9.24 -13.49
C GLU A 125 13.68 -8.65 -12.31
N THR A 126 12.73 -9.39 -11.81
CA THR A 126 11.75 -8.92 -10.83
C THR A 126 11.92 -9.61 -9.49
N TYR A 127 12.03 -8.83 -8.42
CA TYR A 127 12.23 -9.30 -7.05
C TYR A 127 11.34 -8.57 -6.07
N ARG A 128 11.20 -9.12 -4.87
CA ARG A 128 10.58 -8.48 -3.71
C ARG A 128 11.54 -8.51 -2.53
N LEU A 129 11.73 -7.36 -1.91
CA LEU A 129 12.41 -7.24 -0.64
C LEU A 129 11.35 -7.25 0.47
N LEU A 130 11.35 -8.30 1.28
CA LEU A 130 10.52 -8.39 2.47
C LEU A 130 11.30 -7.86 3.67
N ILE A 131 10.75 -6.86 4.35
CA ILE A 131 11.30 -6.27 5.57
C ILE A 131 10.27 -6.48 6.66
N ASP A 132 10.57 -7.37 7.58
CA ASP A 132 9.70 -7.71 8.70
C ASP A 132 10.16 -6.96 9.96
N ASP A 133 9.26 -6.19 10.57
CA ASP A 133 9.43 -5.69 11.93
C ASP A 133 9.04 -6.82 12.90
N ILE A 134 10.04 -7.34 13.62
CA ILE A 134 9.85 -8.45 14.56
C ILE A 134 9.61 -7.87 15.96
N PRO A 135 8.37 -7.92 16.45
CA PRO A 135 8.07 -7.42 17.79
C PRO A 135 8.78 -8.25 18.86
N PRO A 136 9.11 -7.65 20.01
CA PRO A 136 9.65 -8.40 21.15
C PRO A 136 8.63 -9.45 21.61
N PRO A 137 9.10 -10.56 22.23
CA PRO A 137 8.20 -11.54 22.82
C PRO A 137 7.22 -10.88 23.83
N PRO A 138 5.97 -11.35 23.90
CA PRO A 138 5.00 -10.83 24.87
C PRO A 138 5.54 -10.97 26.30
N THR A 139 5.41 -9.91 27.09
CA THR A 139 5.72 -9.99 28.52
C THR A 139 4.59 -10.74 29.23
N ALA A 140 4.92 -11.75 30.00
CA ALA A 140 3.92 -12.54 30.73
C ALA A 140 3.08 -11.64 31.66
N GLY A 141 1.75 -11.71 31.53
CA GLY A 141 0.78 -10.96 32.33
C GLY A 141 0.41 -9.57 31.80
N ALA A 142 0.85 -9.18 30.61
CA ALA A 142 0.38 -7.95 29.96
C ALA A 142 -0.66 -8.28 28.87
N ASP A 143 -1.87 -7.73 28.99
CA ASP A 143 -2.88 -7.72 27.93
C ASP A 143 -2.44 -6.74 26.81
N SER A 144 -1.42 -7.11 26.03
CA SER A 144 -0.89 -6.28 24.95
C SER A 144 -1.05 -6.99 23.62
N VAL A 145 -1.61 -6.29 22.64
CA VAL A 145 -1.63 -6.74 21.23
C VAL A 145 -0.37 -6.23 20.55
N SER A 146 0.43 -7.14 20.01
CA SER A 146 1.62 -6.80 19.24
C SER A 146 1.35 -7.00 17.75
N PHE A 147 1.64 -5.99 16.94
CA PHE A 147 1.51 -6.05 15.50
C PHE A 147 2.88 -6.27 14.85
N ALA A 148 3.00 -7.31 14.04
CA ALA A 148 4.13 -7.49 13.14
C ALA A 148 3.80 -6.82 11.80
N VAL A 149 4.62 -5.88 11.36
CA VAL A 149 4.45 -5.19 10.08
C VAL A 149 5.44 -5.77 9.07
N ARG A 150 4.95 -6.08 7.89
CA ARG A 150 5.78 -6.49 6.74
C ARG A 150 5.71 -5.45 5.65
N HIS A 151 6.86 -4.90 5.29
CA HIS A 151 7.01 -4.11 4.07
C HIS A 151 7.40 -5.06 2.93
N ASN A 152 6.72 -4.92 1.79
CA ASN A 152 6.93 -5.73 0.60
C ASN A 152 7.30 -4.80 -0.56
N ILE A 153 8.60 -4.55 -0.72
CA ILE A 153 9.15 -3.57 -1.64
C ILE A 153 9.52 -4.25 -2.96
N PRO A 154 8.99 -3.78 -4.10
CA PRO A 154 9.40 -4.27 -5.41
C PRO A 154 10.82 -3.79 -5.75
N VAL A 155 11.61 -4.70 -6.35
CA VAL A 155 12.96 -4.43 -6.82
C VAL A 155 13.08 -4.97 -8.25
N PHE A 156 13.44 -4.08 -9.18
CA PHE A 156 13.55 -4.38 -10.59
C PHE A 156 14.98 -4.08 -11.07
N PHE A 157 15.62 -5.07 -11.67
CA PHE A 157 16.84 -4.86 -12.44
C PHE A 157 16.46 -4.91 -13.91
N GLN A 158 16.69 -3.80 -14.66
CA GLN A 158 16.10 -3.63 -15.98
C GLN A 158 17.13 -3.21 -17.03
N ALA A 159 17.02 -3.80 -18.22
CA ALA A 159 17.76 -3.36 -19.41
C ALA A 159 17.24 -1.99 -19.88
N GLY A 160 18.09 -1.24 -20.56
CA GLY A 160 17.66 0.02 -21.16
C GLY A 160 16.82 -0.19 -22.42
N GLY A 161 15.86 0.71 -22.67
CA GLY A 161 15.07 0.72 -23.91
C GLY A 161 13.98 -0.34 -23.99
N ILE A 162 13.64 -1.01 -22.88
CA ILE A 162 12.50 -1.91 -22.78
C ILE A 162 11.23 -1.15 -22.41
N HIS A 163 10.08 -1.63 -22.87
CA HIS A 163 8.77 -1.01 -22.64
C HIS A 163 7.73 -2.05 -22.22
N SER A 164 6.69 -1.60 -21.55
CA SER A 164 5.48 -2.37 -21.35
C SER A 164 4.57 -2.30 -22.59
N LYS A 165 3.83 -3.38 -22.87
CA LYS A 165 2.85 -3.41 -23.96
C LYS A 165 1.59 -4.12 -23.49
N LEU A 166 0.60 -3.36 -23.02
CA LEU A 166 -0.61 -3.90 -22.44
C LEU A 166 -1.68 -4.16 -23.50
N ALA A 167 -2.08 -5.42 -23.63
CA ALA A 167 -3.28 -5.83 -24.36
C ALA A 167 -4.42 -6.04 -23.36
N TRP A 168 -5.55 -5.33 -23.57
CA TRP A 168 -6.69 -5.34 -22.67
C TRP A 168 -7.87 -6.12 -23.23
N THR A 169 -8.52 -6.91 -22.37
CA THR A 169 -9.84 -7.51 -22.64
C THR A 169 -10.75 -7.28 -21.44
N ALA A 170 -12.05 -7.39 -21.69
CA ALA A 170 -13.08 -7.16 -20.69
C ALA A 170 -14.20 -8.18 -20.85
N THR A 171 -14.62 -8.78 -19.76
CA THR A 171 -15.78 -9.70 -19.69
C THR A 171 -16.74 -9.23 -18.62
N VAL A 172 -18.03 -9.55 -18.77
CA VAL A 172 -19.04 -9.25 -17.76
C VAL A 172 -19.82 -10.50 -17.40
N SER A 173 -19.96 -10.74 -16.09
CA SER A 173 -20.79 -11.83 -15.58
C SER A 173 -21.47 -11.40 -14.29
N ASN A 174 -22.78 -11.59 -14.18
CA ASN A 174 -23.58 -11.28 -12.99
C ASN A 174 -23.39 -9.83 -12.47
N GLY A 175 -23.25 -8.86 -13.38
CA GLY A 175 -23.02 -7.44 -13.02
C GLY A 175 -21.61 -7.13 -12.47
N VAL A 176 -20.68 -8.06 -12.61
CA VAL A 176 -19.26 -7.88 -12.32
C VAL A 176 -18.50 -7.79 -13.64
N LEU A 177 -17.86 -6.65 -13.87
CA LEU A 177 -16.89 -6.47 -14.94
C LEU A 177 -15.56 -7.06 -14.47
N GLU A 178 -14.96 -7.92 -15.26
CA GLU A 178 -13.58 -8.37 -15.12
C GLU A 178 -12.74 -7.79 -16.26
N LEU A 179 -11.79 -6.92 -15.87
CA LEU A 179 -10.75 -6.42 -16.75
C LEU A 179 -9.58 -7.38 -16.71
N HIS A 180 -9.01 -7.67 -17.87
CA HIS A 180 -7.82 -8.48 -17.99
C HIS A 180 -6.79 -7.73 -18.84
N ALA A 181 -5.57 -7.59 -18.32
CA ALA A 181 -4.44 -7.02 -19.05
C ALA A 181 -3.33 -8.06 -19.18
N LYS A 182 -2.87 -8.29 -20.40
CA LYS A 182 -1.68 -9.07 -20.72
C LYS A 182 -0.57 -8.10 -21.12
N ASN A 183 0.58 -8.19 -20.47
CA ASN A 183 1.75 -7.44 -20.84
C ASN A 183 2.60 -8.25 -21.83
N GLU A 184 2.59 -7.85 -23.08
CA GLU A 184 3.39 -8.45 -24.16
C GLU A 184 4.80 -7.85 -24.28
N GLY A 185 5.09 -6.82 -23.46
CA GLY A 185 6.39 -6.18 -23.37
C GLY A 185 7.29 -6.81 -22.32
N GLU A 186 8.50 -6.28 -22.20
CA GLU A 186 9.53 -6.78 -21.28
C GLU A 186 9.59 -6.00 -19.97
N LEU A 187 9.17 -4.72 -19.95
CA LEU A 187 9.09 -3.89 -18.76
C LEU A 187 7.79 -4.17 -18.00
N HIS A 188 7.82 -4.22 -16.69
CA HIS A 188 6.59 -4.25 -15.88
C HIS A 188 5.74 -2.98 -16.10
N ALA A 189 4.44 -3.11 -16.04
CA ALA A 189 3.52 -1.98 -15.93
C ALA A 189 3.04 -1.86 -14.48
N ARG A 190 3.36 -0.74 -13.82
CA ARG A 190 2.82 -0.37 -12.50
C ARG A 190 1.58 0.50 -12.72
N LEU A 191 0.41 -0.05 -12.51
CA LEU A 191 -0.86 0.63 -12.77
C LEU A 191 -1.40 1.29 -11.51
N ALA A 192 -1.75 2.57 -11.62
CA ALA A 192 -2.43 3.33 -10.57
C ALA A 192 -3.61 4.10 -11.13
N GLN A 193 -4.58 4.46 -10.27
CA GLN A 193 -5.77 5.22 -10.65
C GLN A 193 -6.55 4.56 -11.79
N LEU A 194 -6.63 3.22 -11.79
CA LEU A 194 -7.36 2.47 -12.78
C LEU A 194 -8.85 2.83 -12.73
N ALA A 195 -9.39 3.23 -13.88
CA ALA A 195 -10.78 3.62 -14.01
C ALA A 195 -11.39 3.10 -15.31
N VAL A 196 -12.71 2.93 -15.29
CA VAL A 196 -13.53 2.53 -16.44
C VAL A 196 -14.62 3.55 -16.68
N THR A 197 -14.76 4.00 -17.94
CA THR A 197 -15.83 4.87 -18.37
C THR A 197 -16.78 4.12 -19.28
N VAL A 198 -18.06 4.13 -18.93
CA VAL A 198 -19.18 3.54 -19.69
C VAL A 198 -20.23 4.61 -19.91
N ASN A 199 -20.65 4.86 -21.15
CA ASN A 199 -21.68 5.87 -21.48
C ASN A 199 -21.44 7.23 -20.80
N GLY A 200 -20.18 7.70 -20.74
CA GLY A 200 -19.81 8.97 -20.12
C GLY A 200 -19.68 8.95 -18.59
N THR A 201 -20.01 7.84 -17.93
CA THR A 201 -19.86 7.71 -16.46
C THR A 201 -18.57 6.96 -16.13
N THR A 202 -17.69 7.59 -15.33
CA THR A 202 -16.42 7.02 -14.91
C THR A 202 -16.55 6.39 -13.52
N THR A 203 -16.05 5.16 -13.38
CA THR A 203 -15.96 4.44 -12.10
C THR A 203 -14.50 4.07 -11.85
N ASN A 204 -13.97 4.48 -10.71
CA ASN A 204 -12.61 4.14 -10.30
C ASN A 204 -12.58 2.75 -9.66
N TYR A 205 -11.59 1.94 -10.02
CA TYR A 205 -11.26 0.69 -9.31
C TYR A 205 -10.78 1.02 -7.90
N ASN A 206 -9.81 1.93 -7.81
CA ASN A 206 -9.32 2.51 -6.56
C ASN A 206 -8.66 3.89 -6.84
N ASN A 207 -8.32 4.62 -5.78
CA ASN A 207 -7.65 5.92 -5.89
C ASN A 207 -6.12 5.82 -5.74
N GLY A 208 -5.55 4.62 -5.75
CA GLY A 208 -4.13 4.37 -5.56
C GLY A 208 -3.57 3.35 -6.53
N LEU A 209 -2.63 2.54 -6.06
CA LEU A 209 -2.01 1.47 -6.83
C LEU A 209 -3.03 0.36 -7.11
N ALA A 210 -3.30 0.11 -8.38
CA ALA A 210 -4.15 -0.99 -8.82
C ALA A 210 -3.39 -2.33 -8.89
N GLY A 211 -2.08 -2.28 -9.11
CA GLY A 211 -1.21 -3.45 -9.16
C GLY A 211 -0.10 -3.34 -10.19
N TYR A 212 0.53 -4.46 -10.45
CA TYR A 212 1.59 -4.62 -11.44
C TYR A 212 1.19 -5.69 -12.45
N VAL A 213 1.67 -5.52 -13.69
CA VAL A 213 1.65 -6.54 -14.74
C VAL A 213 3.08 -6.73 -15.21
N LEU A 214 3.74 -7.79 -14.73
CA LEU A 214 5.14 -8.07 -15.08
C LEU A 214 5.28 -8.35 -16.58
N GLY A 215 6.48 -8.17 -17.12
CA GLY A 215 6.76 -8.50 -18.52
C GLY A 215 6.38 -9.95 -18.83
N GLY A 216 5.68 -10.17 -19.94
CA GLY A 216 5.18 -11.49 -20.34
C GLY A 216 4.04 -12.06 -19.51
N SER A 217 3.58 -11.37 -18.45
CA SER A 217 2.53 -11.85 -17.55
C SER A 217 1.16 -11.19 -17.81
N ALA A 218 0.17 -11.57 -17.00
CA ALA A 218 -1.17 -11.00 -17.03
C ALA A 218 -1.70 -10.74 -15.63
N ALA A 219 -2.63 -9.78 -15.52
CA ALA A 219 -3.36 -9.49 -14.28
C ALA A 219 -4.83 -9.18 -14.57
N SER A 220 -5.68 -9.33 -13.55
CA SER A 220 -7.12 -9.09 -13.67
C SER A 220 -7.65 -8.24 -12.51
N TRP A 221 -8.68 -7.46 -12.78
CA TRP A 221 -9.37 -6.62 -11.79
C TRP A 221 -10.88 -6.80 -11.93
N LYS A 222 -11.57 -6.92 -10.80
CA LYS A 222 -13.03 -7.09 -10.74
C LYS A 222 -13.70 -5.84 -10.19
N MET A 223 -14.72 -5.35 -10.89
CA MET A 223 -15.50 -4.17 -10.53
C MET A 223 -16.99 -4.47 -10.63
N LYS A 224 -17.79 -3.99 -9.66
CA LYS A 224 -19.24 -4.08 -9.78
C LYS A 224 -19.75 -2.89 -10.60
N LEU A 225 -20.30 -3.15 -11.78
CA LEU A 225 -20.90 -2.13 -12.63
C LEU A 225 -22.32 -2.55 -13.03
N LYS A 226 -23.29 -1.66 -12.78
CA LYS A 226 -24.70 -1.92 -13.16
C LYS A 226 -24.94 -1.54 -14.61
N GLY A 227 -25.80 -2.31 -15.30
CA GLY A 227 -26.25 -2.02 -16.65
C GLY A 227 -25.20 -2.24 -17.74
N LEU A 228 -24.12 -2.98 -17.45
CA LEU A 228 -23.11 -3.38 -18.41
C LEU A 228 -23.42 -4.78 -18.95
N GLY A 229 -23.35 -4.96 -20.25
CA GLY A 229 -23.55 -6.24 -20.94
C GLY A 229 -22.51 -6.48 -22.02
N ALA A 230 -22.49 -7.69 -22.57
CA ALA A 230 -21.67 -8.00 -23.73
C ALA A 230 -21.98 -7.07 -24.92
N GLY A 231 -20.96 -6.70 -25.68
CA GLY A 231 -21.06 -5.75 -26.79
C GLY A 231 -20.98 -4.28 -26.37
N ASN A 232 -21.05 -3.93 -25.08
CA ASN A 232 -20.80 -2.55 -24.67
C ASN A 232 -19.34 -2.16 -24.88
N SER A 233 -19.12 -0.92 -25.31
CA SER A 233 -17.81 -0.32 -25.40
C SER A 233 -17.45 0.34 -24.07
N ILE A 234 -16.27 0.05 -23.53
CA ILE A 234 -15.75 0.67 -22.33
C ILE A 234 -14.40 1.33 -22.61
N LYS A 235 -14.18 2.50 -22.02
CA LYS A 235 -12.88 3.17 -22.02
C LYS A 235 -12.15 2.84 -20.71
N ILE A 236 -10.91 2.38 -20.80
CA ILE A 236 -10.03 2.07 -19.69
C ILE A 236 -8.96 3.15 -19.59
N THR A 237 -8.79 3.74 -18.42
CA THR A 237 -7.73 4.71 -18.13
C THR A 237 -6.96 4.32 -16.89
N ALA A 238 -5.65 4.54 -16.90
CA ALA A 238 -4.77 4.39 -15.73
C ALA A 238 -3.50 5.23 -15.91
N SER A 239 -2.81 5.55 -14.82
CA SER A 239 -1.42 5.97 -14.88
C SER A 239 -0.49 4.76 -14.80
N SER A 240 0.62 4.80 -15.55
CA SER A 240 1.64 3.76 -15.56
C SER A 240 3.04 4.38 -15.50
N ASN A 241 4.03 3.61 -15.07
CA ASN A 241 5.45 4.00 -15.10
C ASN A 241 6.00 4.19 -16.53
N ASP A 242 5.34 3.61 -17.54
CA ASP A 242 5.73 3.67 -18.96
C ASP A 242 4.74 4.50 -19.80
N GLY A 243 4.10 5.48 -19.20
CA GLY A 243 3.13 6.36 -19.83
C GLY A 243 1.67 6.07 -19.45
N PRO A 244 0.75 6.96 -19.82
CA PRO A 244 -0.66 6.81 -19.48
C PRO A 244 -1.30 5.67 -20.29
N VAL A 245 -2.20 4.92 -19.64
CA VAL A 245 -3.10 3.98 -20.31
C VAL A 245 -4.38 4.73 -20.68
N ASP A 246 -4.73 4.72 -21.95
CA ASP A 246 -5.98 5.26 -22.47
C ASP A 246 -6.40 4.39 -23.65
N THR A 247 -7.30 3.45 -23.42
CA THR A 247 -7.74 2.48 -24.45
C THR A 247 -9.22 2.19 -24.35
N THR A 248 -9.80 1.72 -25.44
CA THR A 248 -11.22 1.34 -25.51
C THR A 248 -11.31 -0.11 -25.96
N VAL A 249 -12.12 -0.91 -25.26
CA VAL A 249 -12.35 -2.32 -25.56
C VAL A 249 -13.85 -2.64 -25.59
N GLN A 250 -14.22 -3.68 -26.31
CA GLN A 250 -15.57 -4.25 -26.28
C GLN A 250 -15.66 -5.29 -25.17
N VAL A 251 -16.74 -5.24 -24.40
CA VAL A 251 -17.05 -6.24 -23.37
C VAL A 251 -17.55 -7.52 -24.04
N GLN A 252 -16.95 -8.64 -23.71
CA GLN A 252 -17.29 -9.98 -24.18
C GLN A 252 -18.30 -10.67 -23.28
#